data_4d818e0996276d305b066d07a9093f3e
#
_entry.id   4d818e0996276d305b066d07a9093f3e
#
_cell.length_a   1.000
_cell.length_b   1.000
_cell.length_c   1.000
_cell.angle_alpha   90.00
_cell.angle_beta   90.00
_cell.angle_gamma   90.00
#
_symmetry.space_group_name_H-M   'P 1'
#
loop_
_entity.id
_entity.type
_entity.pdbx_description
1 polymer ?
#
loop_
_entity_poly.entity_id
_entity_poly.type
_entity_poly.pdbx_seq_one_letter_code
_entity_poly.pdbx_strand_id
1 'polypeptide(L)'
;KRGLGRAYMDSIPYIRGRYIIMGDCDCTYDFRELVPFVESFRKGCEYIMGSRFKGYIEPGAMPPLHQYFGTPFTTWILNVMYGSHFSDIHCGMRGISLDGLKRMRLQSQGWEYASEMVLKSVHMELKTTEVPIRFYKDQDGRLSHHKRSGWLSPWIAGWVNLRAMFIYGADFFLYRPGFVLLALGLLLTLPLAVGPVTLGPITFSLYWSLLGLSLAILGVQCVYTGILARIMMDYTGKTTTKWTTKFPYDRSVLMSFGVFMTGILAAAPIVVDYIRQGLRLSLISPTTAHLAVIGLLLTTGGFLHFTFTLVLHALALSRQGQQAHS
;
A
#
# COMPACT_ATOMS: atom_id res chain seq x y z
N LYS A 1 24.08 -16.11 9.72
CA LYS A 1 23.99 -14.77 9.13
C LYS A 1 22.61 -14.24 9.42
N ARG A 2 22.48 -13.09 10.11
CA ARG A 2 21.19 -12.57 10.60
C ARG A 2 20.52 -11.58 9.63
N GLY A 3 21.12 -11.28 8.48
CA GLY A 3 20.60 -10.32 7.47
C GLY A 3 21.13 -8.88 7.65
N LEU A 4 21.06 -8.09 6.55
CA LEU A 4 21.59 -6.72 6.51
C LEU A 4 20.78 -5.78 7.43
N GLY A 5 19.46 -5.80 7.33
CA GLY A 5 18.59 -4.97 8.16
C GLY A 5 18.77 -5.25 9.64
N ARG A 6 18.97 -6.53 10.02
CA ARG A 6 19.25 -6.90 11.41
C ARG A 6 20.55 -6.30 11.92
N ALA A 7 21.61 -6.28 11.09
CA ALA A 7 22.88 -5.68 11.47
C ALA A 7 22.74 -4.18 11.78
N TYR A 8 21.98 -3.46 10.96
CA TYR A 8 21.66 -2.05 11.22
C TYR A 8 20.84 -1.86 12.51
N MET A 9 19.80 -2.66 12.70
CA MET A 9 18.98 -2.56 13.93
C MET A 9 19.77 -2.88 15.20
N ASP A 10 20.61 -3.90 15.16
CA ASP A 10 21.46 -4.28 16.31
C ASP A 10 22.52 -3.20 16.62
N SER A 11 22.86 -2.33 15.66
CA SER A 11 23.80 -1.22 15.88
C SER A 11 23.20 0.01 16.55
N ILE A 12 21.86 0.17 16.51
CA ILE A 12 21.17 1.38 17.03
C ILE A 12 21.53 1.72 18.48
N PRO A 13 21.62 0.76 19.42
CA PRO A 13 21.96 1.07 20.82
C PRO A 13 23.38 1.64 21.01
N TYR A 14 24.28 1.41 20.04
CA TYR A 14 25.67 1.84 20.08
C TYR A 14 25.91 3.19 19.40
N ILE A 15 24.89 3.75 18.73
CA ILE A 15 25.00 5.03 18.03
C ILE A 15 25.07 6.17 19.03
N ARG A 16 26.15 6.98 18.94
CA ARG A 16 26.38 8.18 19.77
C ARG A 16 26.14 9.48 19.02
N GLY A 17 26.14 9.43 17.68
CA GLY A 17 25.98 10.60 16.83
C GLY A 17 24.52 11.03 16.68
N ARG A 18 24.32 12.34 16.51
CA ARG A 18 22.99 12.92 16.20
C ARG A 18 22.52 12.56 14.77
N TYR A 19 23.46 12.42 13.86
CA TYR A 19 23.22 12.07 12.47
C TYR A 19 23.98 10.80 12.14
N ILE A 20 23.38 9.98 11.30
CA ILE A 20 23.91 8.67 10.91
C ILE A 20 24.02 8.68 9.40
N ILE A 21 25.17 8.33 8.88
CA ILE A 21 25.36 8.03 7.47
C ILE A 21 25.73 6.57 7.38
N MET A 22 24.96 5.83 6.60
CA MET A 22 25.17 4.40 6.36
C MET A 22 25.51 4.15 4.91
N GLY A 23 26.27 3.09 4.66
CA GLY A 23 26.66 2.67 3.32
C GLY A 23 27.27 1.28 3.37
N ASP A 24 27.40 0.65 2.21
CA ASP A 24 27.98 -0.67 2.09
C ASP A 24 29.51 -0.61 2.24
N CYS A 25 30.07 -1.52 3.05
CA CYS A 25 31.52 -1.59 3.33
C CYS A 25 32.28 -2.40 2.25
N ASP A 26 31.93 -2.20 0.99
CA ASP A 26 32.43 -2.97 -0.14
C ASP A 26 33.26 -2.13 -1.15
N CYS A 27 33.57 -0.91 -0.78
CA CYS A 27 34.27 0.06 -1.60
C CYS A 27 33.51 0.50 -2.86
N THR A 28 32.23 0.15 -3.00
CA THR A 28 31.41 0.65 -4.10
C THR A 28 30.97 2.10 -3.89
N TYR A 29 31.04 2.61 -2.65
CA TYR A 29 30.78 4.01 -2.29
C TYR A 29 32.04 4.66 -1.70
N ASP A 30 32.24 5.95 -2.02
CA ASP A 30 33.31 6.73 -1.46
C ASP A 30 32.87 7.51 -0.22
N PHE A 31 33.26 7.05 0.96
CA PHE A 31 32.95 7.73 2.24
C PHE A 31 33.65 9.08 2.40
N ARG A 32 34.53 9.50 1.48
CA ARG A 32 35.07 10.87 1.45
C ARG A 32 34.02 11.89 0.94
N GLU A 33 32.96 11.42 0.29
CA GLU A 33 31.89 12.24 -0.25
C GLU A 33 30.74 12.49 0.77
N LEU A 34 31.09 12.64 2.05
CA LEU A 34 30.08 12.85 3.12
C LEU A 34 29.66 14.32 3.31
N VAL A 35 30.44 15.27 2.80
CA VAL A 35 30.19 16.71 3.00
C VAL A 35 28.78 17.12 2.58
N PRO A 36 28.24 16.73 1.40
CA PRO A 36 26.88 17.09 1.00
C PRO A 36 25.80 16.52 1.91
N PHE A 37 26.03 15.36 2.54
CA PHE A 37 25.13 14.80 3.55
C PHE A 37 25.09 15.66 4.80
N VAL A 38 26.26 16.05 5.31
CA VAL A 38 26.39 16.91 6.49
C VAL A 38 25.73 18.27 6.25
N GLU A 39 25.94 18.87 5.08
CA GLU A 39 25.30 20.12 4.69
C GLU A 39 23.76 20.01 4.63
N SER A 40 23.27 18.89 4.10
CA SER A 40 21.83 18.62 4.04
C SER A 40 21.22 18.47 5.44
N PHE A 41 21.92 17.83 6.38
CA PHE A 41 21.52 17.79 7.79
C PHE A 41 21.51 19.16 8.45
N ARG A 42 22.51 20.01 8.15
CA ARG A 42 22.56 21.40 8.64
C ARG A 42 21.40 22.24 8.13
N LYS A 43 20.86 21.94 6.93
CA LYS A 43 19.66 22.56 6.36
C LYS A 43 18.36 21.97 6.96
N GLY A 44 18.47 21.10 7.96
CA GLY A 44 17.36 20.52 8.68
C GLY A 44 16.71 19.33 7.99
N CYS A 45 17.37 18.67 7.01
CA CYS A 45 16.89 17.42 6.46
C CYS A 45 17.01 16.31 7.50
N GLU A 46 16.01 15.45 7.57
CA GLU A 46 15.96 14.33 8.52
C GLU A 46 16.33 13.00 7.85
N TYR A 47 16.08 12.88 6.54
CA TYR A 47 16.43 11.72 5.72
C TYR A 47 17.06 12.15 4.41
N ILE A 48 18.20 11.58 4.08
CA ILE A 48 18.99 11.92 2.90
C ILE A 48 19.29 10.65 2.12
N MET A 49 18.87 10.62 0.87
CA MET A 49 19.14 9.52 -0.04
C MET A 49 20.33 9.86 -0.93
N GLY A 50 21.29 8.96 -1.01
CA GLY A 50 22.27 9.04 -2.10
C GLY A 50 21.60 8.69 -3.42
N SER A 51 21.98 9.37 -4.49
CA SER A 51 21.50 9.04 -5.83
C SER A 51 22.68 8.77 -6.77
N ARG A 52 22.74 7.54 -7.25
CA ARG A 52 23.70 7.12 -8.28
C ARG A 52 23.35 7.72 -9.64
N PHE A 53 22.05 7.89 -9.90
CA PHE A 53 21.56 8.45 -11.17
C PHE A 53 21.73 9.96 -11.29
N LYS A 54 21.79 10.68 -10.17
CA LYS A 54 22.13 12.11 -10.13
C LYS A 54 23.64 12.35 -10.05
N GLY A 55 24.41 11.32 -9.69
CA GLY A 55 25.84 11.34 -9.57
C GLY A 55 26.55 10.64 -10.73
N TYR A 56 27.40 9.68 -10.42
CA TYR A 56 28.19 8.94 -11.40
C TYR A 56 28.13 7.44 -11.13
N ILE A 57 27.88 6.66 -12.17
CA ILE A 57 27.94 5.20 -12.14
C ILE A 57 29.10 4.77 -13.03
N GLU A 58 30.11 4.14 -12.45
CA GLU A 58 31.23 3.61 -13.20
C GLU A 58 30.75 2.56 -14.22
N PRO A 59 31.19 2.62 -15.51
CA PRO A 59 30.78 1.67 -16.51
C PRO A 59 30.98 0.21 -16.06
N GLY A 60 29.90 -0.58 -16.03
CA GLY A 60 29.91 -1.97 -15.55
C GLY A 60 29.83 -2.17 -14.02
N ALA A 61 29.68 -1.12 -13.23
CA ALA A 61 29.43 -1.22 -11.78
C ALA A 61 28.04 -1.73 -11.47
N MET A 62 27.07 -1.42 -12.32
CA MET A 62 25.68 -1.86 -12.17
C MET A 62 25.25 -2.71 -13.37
N PRO A 63 24.57 -3.86 -13.15
CA PRO A 63 24.02 -4.65 -14.25
C PRO A 63 23.03 -3.81 -15.08
N PRO A 64 23.08 -3.89 -16.43
CA PRO A 64 22.23 -3.06 -17.32
C PRO A 64 20.74 -3.16 -17.02
N LEU A 65 20.23 -4.35 -16.70
CA LEU A 65 18.84 -4.55 -16.34
C LEU A 65 18.43 -3.75 -15.09
N HIS A 66 19.31 -3.66 -14.08
CA HIS A 66 19.07 -2.86 -12.87
C HIS A 66 19.23 -1.36 -13.15
N GLN A 67 20.20 -0.99 -13.96
CA GLN A 67 20.48 0.43 -14.25
C GLN A 67 19.40 1.08 -15.09
N TYR A 68 18.94 0.40 -16.17
CA TYR A 68 18.04 1.03 -17.15
C TYR A 68 16.58 0.67 -16.95
N PHE A 69 16.26 -0.39 -16.23
CA PHE A 69 14.88 -0.82 -16.02
C PHE A 69 14.53 -1.03 -14.54
N GLY A 70 15.18 -1.91 -13.82
CA GLY A 70 14.76 -2.35 -12.50
C GLY A 70 14.67 -1.21 -11.48
N THR A 71 15.77 -0.47 -11.28
CA THR A 71 15.78 0.65 -10.32
C THR A 71 14.90 1.82 -10.75
N PRO A 72 14.94 2.30 -12.02
CA PRO A 72 14.03 3.36 -12.47
C PRO A 72 12.57 2.98 -12.33
N PHE A 73 12.18 1.76 -12.72
CA PHE A 73 10.80 1.29 -12.65
C PHE A 73 10.27 1.21 -11.21
N THR A 74 11.03 0.60 -10.30
CA THR A 74 10.65 0.50 -8.88
C THR A 74 10.62 1.88 -8.22
N THR A 75 11.55 2.77 -8.56
CA THR A 75 11.57 4.16 -8.10
C THR A 75 10.34 4.92 -8.60
N TRP A 76 9.98 4.76 -9.88
CA TRP A 76 8.78 5.37 -10.45
C TRP A 76 7.50 4.89 -9.74
N ILE A 77 7.36 3.58 -9.51
CA ILE A 77 6.22 3.03 -8.77
C ILE A 77 6.11 3.70 -7.39
N LEU A 78 7.22 3.77 -6.64
CA LEU A 78 7.23 4.38 -5.30
C LEU A 78 6.84 5.86 -5.37
N ASN A 79 7.39 6.62 -6.32
CA ASN A 79 7.05 8.02 -6.50
C ASN A 79 5.56 8.22 -6.80
N VAL A 80 4.97 7.38 -7.67
CA VAL A 80 3.53 7.43 -7.99
C VAL A 80 2.66 7.05 -6.79
N MET A 81 3.11 6.05 -6.00
CA MET A 81 2.38 5.60 -4.81
C MET A 81 2.28 6.69 -3.74
N TYR A 82 3.36 7.39 -3.48
CA TYR A 82 3.51 8.26 -2.31
C TYR A 82 3.69 9.74 -2.64
N GLY A 83 3.69 10.11 -3.92
CA GLY A 83 3.94 11.49 -4.34
C GLY A 83 5.35 11.98 -4.01
N SER A 84 6.32 11.05 -3.92
CA SER A 84 7.73 11.36 -3.68
C SER A 84 8.45 11.65 -4.99
N HIS A 85 9.69 12.17 -4.89
CA HIS A 85 10.49 12.60 -6.05
C HIS A 85 11.91 12.04 -5.99
N PHE A 86 12.07 10.80 -5.50
CA PHE A 86 13.36 10.13 -5.48
C PHE A 86 13.78 9.71 -6.90
N SER A 87 15.07 9.71 -7.15
CA SER A 87 15.65 9.19 -8.39
C SER A 87 16.31 7.81 -8.21
N ASP A 88 16.64 7.43 -6.97
CA ASP A 88 17.32 6.16 -6.65
C ASP A 88 16.95 5.63 -5.25
N ILE A 89 15.88 4.86 -5.16
CA ILE A 89 15.41 4.30 -3.87
C ILE A 89 16.25 3.10 -3.38
N HIS A 90 17.11 2.55 -4.24
CA HIS A 90 17.92 1.37 -3.92
C HIS A 90 19.38 1.72 -3.62
N CYS A 91 19.73 3.01 -3.55
CA CYS A 91 21.08 3.40 -3.15
C CYS A 91 21.38 2.94 -1.73
N GLY A 92 22.54 2.31 -1.52
CA GLY A 92 23.00 1.87 -0.20
C GLY A 92 23.46 3.04 0.68
N MET A 93 23.95 4.12 0.07
CA MET A 93 24.44 5.28 0.83
C MET A 93 23.29 6.21 1.22
N ARG A 94 23.04 6.36 2.53
CA ARG A 94 21.91 7.09 3.11
C ARG A 94 22.30 7.83 4.37
N GLY A 95 21.60 8.94 4.61
CA GLY A 95 21.71 9.68 5.86
C GLY A 95 20.37 9.75 6.58
N ILE A 96 20.38 9.65 7.91
CA ILE A 96 19.18 9.80 8.73
C ILE A 96 19.53 10.42 10.08
N SER A 97 18.63 11.23 10.65
CA SER A 97 18.75 11.68 12.03
C SER A 97 18.49 10.51 13.00
N LEU A 98 19.17 10.48 14.14
CA LEU A 98 18.98 9.43 15.15
C LEU A 98 17.52 9.38 15.64
N ASP A 99 16.90 10.55 15.82
CA ASP A 99 15.48 10.65 16.18
C ASP A 99 14.58 10.06 15.09
N GLY A 100 14.79 10.42 13.82
CA GLY A 100 14.08 9.85 12.69
C GLY A 100 14.22 8.33 12.62
N LEU A 101 15.43 7.79 12.82
CA LEU A 101 15.69 6.35 12.79
C LEU A 101 14.93 5.62 13.91
N LYS A 102 14.95 6.15 15.13
CA LYS A 102 14.22 5.57 16.26
C LYS A 102 12.71 5.59 16.04
N ARG A 103 12.18 6.72 15.56
CA ARG A 103 10.73 6.86 15.24
C ARG A 103 10.28 5.90 14.12
N MET A 104 11.15 5.58 13.17
CA MET A 104 10.82 4.64 12.08
C MET A 104 10.49 3.23 12.58
N ARG A 105 11.03 2.77 13.71
CA ARG A 105 10.81 1.41 14.26
C ARG A 105 10.90 0.36 13.16
N LEU A 106 12.06 0.29 12.50
CA LEU A 106 12.31 -0.61 11.38
C LEU A 106 12.16 -2.07 11.81
N GLN A 107 11.58 -2.91 10.95
CA GLN A 107 11.25 -4.30 11.24
C GLN A 107 11.89 -5.30 10.28
N SER A 108 12.20 -4.86 9.06
CA SER A 108 12.78 -5.72 8.03
C SER A 108 14.19 -6.16 8.38
N GLN A 109 14.43 -7.46 8.35
CA GLN A 109 15.74 -8.02 8.72
C GLN A 109 16.68 -8.20 7.53
N GLY A 110 16.16 -8.27 6.32
CA GLY A 110 16.90 -8.51 5.08
C GLY A 110 17.15 -7.24 4.27
N TRP A 111 17.19 -7.40 2.95
CA TRP A 111 17.43 -6.34 1.97
C TRP A 111 16.27 -5.35 1.86
N GLU A 112 15.05 -5.81 2.17
CA GLU A 112 13.83 -5.02 2.21
C GLU A 112 13.90 -3.85 3.20
N TYR A 113 14.84 -3.87 4.14
CA TYR A 113 15.18 -2.76 5.03
C TYR A 113 15.36 -1.44 4.28
N ALA A 114 16.02 -1.50 3.10
CA ALA A 114 16.26 -0.34 2.27
C ALA A 114 14.94 0.30 1.78
N SER A 115 14.02 -0.53 1.30
CA SER A 115 12.70 -0.09 0.84
C SER A 115 11.82 0.38 2.01
N GLU A 116 11.87 -0.32 3.15
CA GLU A 116 11.15 0.08 4.36
C GLU A 116 11.55 1.48 4.83
N MET A 117 12.86 1.79 4.87
CA MET A 117 13.33 3.12 5.26
C MET A 117 12.75 4.22 4.36
N VAL A 118 12.79 4.04 3.06
CA VAL A 118 12.26 5.02 2.10
C VAL A 118 10.77 5.19 2.30
N LEU A 119 10.02 4.10 2.37
CA LEU A 119 8.57 4.11 2.55
C LEU A 119 8.17 4.81 3.85
N LYS A 120 8.85 4.47 4.95
CA LYS A 120 8.58 5.09 6.26
C LYS A 120 9.00 6.56 6.29
N SER A 121 10.09 6.96 5.61
CA SER A 121 10.47 8.38 5.55
C SER A 121 9.39 9.24 4.90
N VAL A 122 8.72 8.73 3.85
CA VAL A 122 7.62 9.42 3.19
C VAL A 122 6.35 9.41 4.04
N HIS A 123 5.97 8.27 4.62
CA HIS A 123 4.80 8.16 5.48
C HIS A 123 4.88 9.05 6.73
N MET A 124 6.08 9.23 7.28
CA MET A 124 6.33 10.08 8.44
C MET A 124 6.50 11.56 8.09
N GLU A 125 6.38 11.90 6.81
CA GLU A 125 6.58 13.25 6.30
C GLU A 125 7.94 13.84 6.73
N LEU A 126 9.00 13.01 6.78
CA LEU A 126 10.34 13.49 7.11
C LEU A 126 10.81 14.45 6.03
N LYS A 127 11.55 15.49 6.42
CA LYS A 127 12.18 16.40 5.46
C LYS A 127 13.29 15.65 4.72
N THR A 128 13.01 15.26 3.46
CA THR A 128 13.90 14.43 2.64
C THR A 128 14.64 15.24 1.58
N THR A 129 15.82 14.77 1.19
CA THR A 129 16.58 15.29 0.03
C THR A 129 17.41 14.19 -0.60
N GLU A 130 17.93 14.43 -1.80
CA GLU A 130 18.88 13.56 -2.48
C GLU A 130 20.21 14.24 -2.67
N VAL A 131 21.29 13.46 -2.53
CA VAL A 131 22.68 13.87 -2.74
C VAL A 131 23.25 13.03 -3.88
N PRO A 132 23.83 13.64 -4.93
CA PRO A 132 24.54 12.90 -5.96
C PRO A 132 25.76 12.20 -5.35
N ILE A 133 25.96 10.93 -5.70
CA ILE A 133 27.08 10.12 -5.23
C ILE A 133 27.75 9.38 -6.38
N ARG A 134 29.00 8.95 -6.17
CA ARG A 134 29.72 8.09 -7.11
C ARG A 134 29.54 6.62 -6.71
N PHE A 135 29.34 5.77 -7.69
CA PHE A 135 29.19 4.34 -7.52
C PHE A 135 30.23 3.60 -8.36
N TYR A 136 31.10 2.88 -7.70
CA TYR A 136 32.24 2.19 -8.28
C TYR A 136 32.01 0.69 -8.43
N LYS A 137 32.83 0.02 -9.23
CA LYS A 137 32.80 -1.43 -9.37
C LYS A 137 33.21 -2.12 -8.08
N ASP A 138 32.69 -3.34 -7.89
CA ASP A 138 33.22 -4.27 -6.89
C ASP A 138 34.75 -4.50 -7.12
N GLN A 139 35.49 -4.63 -6.04
CA GLN A 139 36.91 -4.98 -6.13
C GLN A 139 37.11 -6.37 -6.76
N ASP A 140 38.19 -6.54 -7.50
CA ASP A 140 38.56 -7.80 -8.14
C ASP A 140 38.62 -8.95 -7.12
N GLY A 141 38.01 -10.08 -7.51
CA GLY A 141 37.91 -11.27 -6.63
C GLY A 141 36.74 -11.32 -5.70
N ARG A 142 35.92 -10.24 -5.60
CA ARG A 142 34.69 -10.23 -4.82
C ARG A 142 33.53 -10.58 -5.72
N LEU A 143 32.79 -11.64 -5.36
CA LEU A 143 31.52 -11.96 -6.01
C LEU A 143 30.41 -11.08 -5.39
N SER A 144 29.84 -10.18 -6.18
CA SER A 144 28.62 -9.46 -5.80
C SER A 144 27.50 -10.45 -5.44
N HIS A 145 26.56 -10.02 -4.61
CA HIS A 145 25.43 -10.89 -4.21
C HIS A 145 24.67 -11.46 -5.42
N HIS A 146 24.55 -10.69 -6.48
CA HIS A 146 23.92 -11.11 -7.73
C HIS A 146 24.61 -12.30 -8.40
N LYS A 147 25.95 -12.36 -8.34
CA LYS A 147 26.73 -13.47 -8.91
C LYS A 147 26.68 -14.73 -8.03
N ARG A 148 26.39 -14.60 -6.71
CA ARG A 148 26.34 -15.73 -5.78
C ARG A 148 25.07 -16.56 -5.84
N SER A 149 23.95 -15.99 -6.32
CA SER A 149 22.62 -16.61 -6.29
C SER A 149 22.18 -17.18 -7.64
N GLY A 150 23.06 -17.21 -8.64
CA GLY A 150 22.79 -17.80 -9.95
C GLY A 150 21.92 -16.93 -10.88
N TRP A 151 21.52 -17.50 -12.01
CA TRP A 151 20.80 -16.84 -13.10
C TRP A 151 19.47 -16.18 -12.68
N LEU A 152 18.73 -16.76 -11.74
CA LEU A 152 17.46 -16.23 -11.24
C LEU A 152 17.61 -15.12 -10.20
N SER A 153 18.83 -14.80 -9.76
CA SER A 153 19.10 -13.82 -8.71
C SER A 153 18.48 -12.43 -8.94
N PRO A 154 18.51 -11.84 -10.14
CA PRO A 154 17.89 -10.53 -10.39
C PRO A 154 16.39 -10.55 -10.18
N TRP A 155 15.71 -11.64 -10.59
CA TRP A 155 14.28 -11.82 -10.42
C TRP A 155 13.88 -12.01 -8.96
N ILE A 156 14.67 -12.79 -8.20
CA ILE A 156 14.44 -12.98 -6.77
C ILE A 156 14.62 -11.66 -6.01
N ALA A 157 15.68 -10.91 -6.31
CA ALA A 157 15.90 -9.59 -5.69
C ALA A 157 14.77 -8.59 -6.06
N GLY A 158 14.36 -8.57 -7.32
CA GLY A 158 13.23 -7.77 -7.79
C GLY A 158 11.93 -8.14 -7.07
N TRP A 159 11.64 -9.44 -6.92
CA TRP A 159 10.46 -9.93 -6.21
C TRP A 159 10.47 -9.54 -4.72
N VAL A 160 11.60 -9.67 -4.02
CA VAL A 160 11.72 -9.29 -2.60
C VAL A 160 11.40 -7.80 -2.40
N ASN A 161 11.94 -6.93 -3.26
CA ASN A 161 11.66 -5.50 -3.20
C ASN A 161 10.20 -5.19 -3.56
N LEU A 162 9.66 -5.81 -4.63
CA LEU A 162 8.27 -5.63 -5.04
C LEU A 162 7.30 -6.10 -3.94
N ARG A 163 7.59 -7.24 -3.31
CA ARG A 163 6.81 -7.75 -2.17
C ARG A 163 6.80 -6.76 -1.01
N ALA A 164 7.96 -6.17 -0.67
CA ALA A 164 8.02 -5.14 0.35
C ALA A 164 7.15 -3.93 -0.03
N MET A 165 7.21 -3.48 -1.28
CA MET A 165 6.36 -2.40 -1.78
C MET A 165 4.87 -2.73 -1.69
N PHE A 166 4.45 -3.97 -2.00
CA PHE A 166 3.05 -4.40 -1.83
C PHE A 166 2.62 -4.41 -0.37
N ILE A 167 3.46 -4.90 0.54
CA ILE A 167 3.14 -4.97 1.97
C ILE A 167 3.03 -3.56 2.57
N TYR A 168 4.05 -2.73 2.39
CA TYR A 168 4.07 -1.37 2.95
C TYR A 168 3.19 -0.39 2.18
N GLY A 169 2.88 -0.67 0.91
CA GLY A 169 2.02 0.13 0.05
C GLY A 169 0.64 -0.47 -0.20
N ALA A 170 0.19 -1.38 0.65
CA ALA A 170 -1.10 -2.05 0.50
C ALA A 170 -2.27 -1.06 0.35
N ASP A 171 -2.20 0.09 1.00
CA ASP A 171 -3.18 1.16 0.85
C ASP A 171 -3.30 1.65 -0.60
N PHE A 172 -2.19 1.85 -1.30
CA PHE A 172 -2.20 2.29 -2.69
C PHE A 172 -2.81 1.25 -3.63
N PHE A 173 -2.39 -0.02 -3.49
CA PHE A 173 -2.83 -1.11 -4.36
C PHE A 173 -4.27 -1.55 -4.11
N LEU A 174 -4.83 -1.24 -2.95
CA LEU A 174 -6.22 -1.54 -2.61
C LEU A 174 -7.14 -0.33 -2.77
N TYR A 175 -6.76 0.82 -2.21
CA TYR A 175 -7.64 1.98 -2.10
C TYR A 175 -8.02 2.56 -3.46
N ARG A 176 -7.03 2.85 -4.33
CA ARG A 176 -7.29 3.46 -5.65
C ARG A 176 -8.01 2.50 -6.60
N PRO A 177 -7.54 1.25 -6.82
CA PRO A 177 -8.27 0.29 -7.64
C PRO A 177 -9.65 -0.03 -7.08
N GLY A 178 -9.81 -0.04 -5.75
CA GLY A 178 -11.10 -0.25 -5.09
C GLY A 178 -12.15 0.77 -5.51
N PHE A 179 -11.81 2.05 -5.62
CA PHE A 179 -12.74 3.07 -6.13
C PHE A 179 -13.13 2.84 -7.59
N VAL A 180 -12.19 2.42 -8.43
CA VAL A 180 -12.48 2.11 -9.85
C VAL A 180 -13.44 0.93 -9.94
N LEU A 181 -13.17 -0.16 -9.20
CA LEU A 181 -14.02 -1.34 -9.15
C LEU A 181 -15.43 -0.99 -8.63
N LEU A 182 -15.50 -0.19 -7.55
CA LEU A 182 -16.77 0.26 -6.98
C LEU A 182 -17.56 1.10 -7.99
N ALA A 183 -16.93 2.07 -8.64
CA ALA A 183 -17.58 2.92 -9.63
C ALA A 183 -18.10 2.11 -10.81
N LEU A 184 -17.30 1.19 -11.38
CA LEU A 184 -17.71 0.30 -12.46
C LEU A 184 -18.83 -0.63 -12.01
N GLY A 185 -18.74 -1.20 -10.80
CA GLY A 185 -19.77 -2.06 -10.24
C GLY A 185 -21.10 -1.35 -10.08
N LEU A 186 -21.11 -0.14 -9.50
CA LEU A 186 -22.33 0.67 -9.35
C LEU A 186 -22.87 1.12 -10.70
N LEU A 187 -22.01 1.50 -11.65
CA LEU A 187 -22.44 1.88 -13.01
C LEU A 187 -23.14 0.74 -13.74
N LEU A 188 -22.71 -0.51 -13.52
CA LEU A 188 -23.39 -1.68 -14.10
C LEU A 188 -24.64 -2.11 -13.32
N THR A 189 -24.68 -1.92 -12.00
CA THR A 189 -25.78 -2.47 -11.17
C THR A 189 -26.95 -1.50 -11.03
N LEU A 190 -26.69 -0.20 -10.78
CA LEU A 190 -27.75 0.76 -10.47
C LEU A 190 -28.73 1.01 -11.63
N PRO A 191 -28.30 1.17 -12.90
CA PRO A 191 -29.23 1.34 -14.01
C PRO A 191 -30.14 0.13 -14.24
N LEU A 192 -29.65 -1.06 -13.83
CA LEU A 192 -30.35 -2.33 -13.97
C LEU A 192 -31.23 -2.68 -12.74
N ALA A 193 -31.39 -1.78 -11.78
CA ALA A 193 -32.10 -2.05 -10.53
C ALA A 193 -33.58 -2.45 -10.75
N VAL A 194 -34.22 -1.91 -11.77
CA VAL A 194 -35.66 -2.12 -12.10
C VAL A 194 -35.87 -3.14 -13.23
N GLY A 195 -34.80 -3.62 -13.88
CA GLY A 195 -34.91 -4.58 -14.97
C GLY A 195 -33.85 -4.41 -16.06
N PRO A 196 -33.90 -5.19 -17.13
CA PRO A 196 -32.96 -5.12 -18.21
C PRO A 196 -33.05 -3.79 -18.99
N VAL A 197 -31.93 -3.29 -19.48
CA VAL A 197 -31.81 -2.06 -20.26
C VAL A 197 -31.20 -2.40 -21.61
N THR A 198 -31.83 -1.95 -22.70
CA THR A 198 -31.35 -2.16 -24.06
C THR A 198 -30.77 -0.86 -24.60
N LEU A 199 -29.52 -0.88 -25.02
CA LEU A 199 -28.82 0.22 -25.68
C LEU A 199 -28.35 -0.21 -27.08
N GLY A 200 -29.07 0.20 -28.10
CA GLY A 200 -28.82 -0.23 -29.47
C GLY A 200 -28.95 -1.76 -29.61
N PRO A 201 -27.93 -2.45 -30.13
CA PRO A 201 -27.97 -3.91 -30.31
C PRO A 201 -27.67 -4.71 -29.02
N ILE A 202 -27.29 -4.04 -27.91
CA ILE A 202 -26.84 -4.69 -26.69
C ILE A 202 -27.93 -4.61 -25.64
N THR A 203 -28.35 -5.75 -25.08
CA THR A 203 -29.24 -5.84 -23.93
C THR A 203 -28.45 -6.18 -22.68
N PHE A 204 -28.43 -5.25 -21.74
CA PHE A 204 -27.90 -5.46 -20.40
C PHE A 204 -28.95 -6.14 -19.53
N SER A 205 -28.66 -7.35 -19.11
CA SER A 205 -29.59 -8.21 -18.36
C SER A 205 -29.01 -8.55 -16.97
N LEU A 206 -29.62 -9.52 -16.32
CA LEU A 206 -29.26 -9.99 -14.98
C LEU A 206 -27.78 -10.35 -14.85
N TYR A 207 -27.14 -10.94 -15.86
CA TYR A 207 -25.71 -11.29 -15.82
C TYR A 207 -24.80 -10.07 -15.67
N TRP A 208 -25.14 -8.97 -16.34
CA TRP A 208 -24.43 -7.69 -16.18
C TRP A 208 -24.64 -7.10 -14.79
N SER A 209 -25.84 -7.24 -14.23
CA SER A 209 -26.14 -6.82 -12.86
C SER A 209 -25.36 -7.64 -11.83
N LEU A 210 -25.20 -8.96 -12.04
CA LEU A 210 -24.37 -9.82 -11.18
C LEU A 210 -22.89 -9.52 -11.31
N LEU A 211 -22.38 -9.21 -12.52
CA LEU A 211 -21.01 -8.74 -12.70
C LEU A 211 -20.79 -7.41 -11.95
N GLY A 212 -21.74 -6.48 -12.08
CA GLY A 212 -21.71 -5.21 -11.37
C GLY A 212 -21.73 -5.38 -9.85
N LEU A 213 -22.58 -6.28 -9.33
CA LEU A 213 -22.60 -6.67 -7.92
C LEU A 213 -21.21 -7.15 -7.45
N SER A 214 -20.60 -8.07 -8.18
CA SER A 214 -19.29 -8.62 -7.85
C SER A 214 -18.22 -7.54 -7.81
N LEU A 215 -18.18 -6.67 -8.83
CA LEU A 215 -17.23 -5.54 -8.89
C LEU A 215 -17.48 -4.53 -7.75
N ALA A 216 -18.72 -4.22 -7.43
CA ALA A 216 -19.06 -3.28 -6.35
C ALA A 216 -18.62 -3.82 -4.98
N ILE A 217 -18.90 -5.10 -4.68
CA ILE A 217 -18.50 -5.75 -3.43
C ILE A 217 -16.97 -5.77 -3.31
N LEU A 218 -16.26 -6.21 -4.36
CA LEU A 218 -14.79 -6.19 -4.38
C LEU A 218 -14.26 -4.77 -4.22
N GLY A 219 -14.90 -3.78 -4.85
CA GLY A 219 -14.52 -2.38 -4.74
C GLY A 219 -14.66 -1.86 -3.31
N VAL A 220 -15.80 -2.08 -2.66
CA VAL A 220 -16.02 -1.71 -1.25
C VAL A 220 -15.01 -2.38 -0.33
N GLN A 221 -14.79 -3.69 -0.50
CA GLN A 221 -13.82 -4.45 0.28
C GLN A 221 -12.41 -3.88 0.12
N CYS A 222 -11.98 -3.61 -1.11
CA CYS A 222 -10.67 -3.02 -1.40
C CYS A 222 -10.51 -1.62 -0.78
N VAL A 223 -11.54 -0.75 -0.89
CA VAL A 223 -11.51 0.59 -0.30
C VAL A 223 -11.37 0.50 1.22
N TYR A 224 -12.17 -0.31 1.89
CA TYR A 224 -12.14 -0.46 3.35
C TYR A 224 -10.82 -1.06 3.82
N THR A 225 -10.35 -2.13 3.19
CA THR A 225 -9.05 -2.74 3.51
C THR A 225 -7.90 -1.76 3.26
N GLY A 226 -7.96 -0.97 2.18
CA GLY A 226 -6.98 0.08 1.89
C GLY A 226 -6.95 1.19 2.96
N ILE A 227 -8.12 1.60 3.48
CA ILE A 227 -8.19 2.55 4.60
C ILE A 227 -7.57 1.95 5.88
N LEU A 228 -7.89 0.69 6.20
CA LEU A 228 -7.33 0.00 7.37
C LEU A 228 -5.80 -0.14 7.24
N ALA A 229 -5.30 -0.49 6.04
CA ALA A 229 -3.87 -0.55 5.77
C ALA A 229 -3.17 0.81 5.98
N ARG A 230 -3.80 1.92 5.55
CA ARG A 230 -3.30 3.29 5.84
C ARG A 230 -3.22 3.57 7.34
N ILE A 231 -4.23 3.16 8.09
CA ILE A 231 -4.23 3.35 9.54
C ILE A 231 -3.14 2.50 10.19
N MET A 232 -2.92 1.27 9.73
CA MET A 232 -1.83 0.42 10.19
C MET A 232 -0.43 1.03 9.96
N MET A 233 -0.27 1.88 8.95
CA MET A 233 0.99 2.57 8.62
C MET A 233 0.99 4.05 9.05
N ASP A 234 0.03 4.47 9.86
CA ASP A 234 -0.07 5.87 10.32
C ASP A 234 0.83 6.12 11.52
N TYR A 235 2.03 6.60 11.29
CA TYR A 235 3.00 6.95 12.34
C TYR A 235 2.73 8.32 13.00
N THR A 236 1.88 9.15 12.37
CA THR A 236 1.59 10.52 12.82
C THR A 236 0.29 10.65 13.59
N GLY A 237 -0.59 9.66 13.51
CA GLY A 237 -1.95 9.70 14.06
C GLY A 237 -2.94 10.54 13.24
N LYS A 238 -2.47 11.34 12.28
CA LYS A 238 -3.32 12.21 11.45
C LYS A 238 -4.34 11.43 10.61
N THR A 239 -3.89 10.33 10.01
CA THR A 239 -4.75 9.47 9.17
C THR A 239 -5.81 8.76 10.01
N THR A 240 -5.43 8.26 11.17
CA THR A 240 -6.33 7.61 12.13
C THR A 240 -7.43 8.57 12.56
N THR A 241 -7.06 9.79 13.03
CA THR A 241 -8.01 10.83 13.41
C THR A 241 -8.94 11.20 12.27
N LYS A 242 -8.42 11.40 11.06
CA LYS A 242 -9.22 11.71 9.87
C LYS A 242 -10.32 10.68 9.62
N TRP A 243 -9.98 9.38 9.66
CA TRP A 243 -10.92 8.32 9.31
C TRP A 243 -11.90 8.00 10.45
N THR A 244 -11.49 8.07 11.71
CA THR A 244 -12.41 7.93 12.85
C THR A 244 -13.40 9.09 12.95
N THR A 245 -13.00 10.32 12.58
CA THR A 245 -13.90 11.47 12.50
C THR A 245 -14.88 11.34 11.32
N LYS A 246 -14.43 10.80 10.17
CA LYS A 246 -15.27 10.60 8.98
C LYS A 246 -16.28 9.48 9.16
N PHE A 247 -15.92 8.44 9.92
CA PHE A 247 -16.75 7.29 10.26
C PHE A 247 -16.90 7.17 11.79
N PRO A 248 -17.70 8.05 12.43
CA PRO A 248 -17.97 7.96 13.87
C PRO A 248 -18.67 6.64 14.19
N TYR A 249 -18.26 5.98 15.28
CA TYR A 249 -18.68 4.63 15.63
C TYR A 249 -20.21 4.45 15.58
N ASP A 250 -20.94 5.21 16.43
CA ASP A 250 -22.38 5.04 16.59
C ASP A 250 -23.16 5.28 15.29
N ARG A 251 -22.82 6.37 14.58
CA ARG A 251 -23.48 6.71 13.31
C ARG A 251 -23.19 5.66 12.23
N SER A 252 -21.95 5.17 12.15
CA SER A 252 -21.56 4.17 11.16
C SER A 252 -22.23 2.83 11.43
N VAL A 253 -22.33 2.41 12.69
CA VAL A 253 -23.04 1.18 13.08
C VAL A 253 -24.54 1.29 12.76
N LEU A 254 -25.18 2.41 13.11
CA LEU A 254 -26.60 2.63 12.80
C LEU A 254 -26.85 2.67 11.29
N MET A 255 -25.99 3.34 10.53
CA MET A 255 -26.07 3.38 9.06
C MET A 255 -25.89 1.98 8.46
N SER A 256 -24.93 1.20 8.97
CA SER A 256 -24.72 -0.19 8.53
C SER A 256 -25.97 -1.03 8.70
N PHE A 257 -26.59 -0.93 9.87
CA PHE A 257 -27.82 -1.64 10.18
C PHE A 257 -28.96 -1.20 9.27
N GLY A 258 -29.15 0.10 9.06
CA GLY A 258 -30.18 0.63 8.15
C GLY A 258 -29.99 0.14 6.71
N VAL A 259 -28.77 0.21 6.17
CA VAL A 259 -28.45 -0.29 4.83
C VAL A 259 -28.68 -1.80 4.73
N PHE A 260 -28.26 -2.56 5.74
CA PHE A 260 -28.43 -4.01 5.80
C PHE A 260 -29.92 -4.39 5.79
N MET A 261 -30.75 -3.74 6.63
CA MET A 261 -32.19 -3.99 6.67
C MET A 261 -32.89 -3.59 5.37
N THR A 262 -32.50 -2.46 4.77
CA THR A 262 -33.02 -2.05 3.45
C THR A 262 -32.68 -3.09 2.39
N GLY A 263 -31.51 -3.70 2.45
CA GLY A 263 -31.11 -4.78 1.54
C GLY A 263 -32.00 -6.04 1.71
N ILE A 264 -32.27 -6.44 2.93
CA ILE A 264 -33.20 -7.57 3.22
C ILE A 264 -34.60 -7.28 2.67
N LEU A 265 -35.11 -6.07 2.92
CA LEU A 265 -36.44 -5.67 2.42
C LEU A 265 -36.48 -5.64 0.89
N ALA A 266 -35.45 -5.18 0.22
CA ALA A 266 -35.35 -5.19 -1.23
C ALA A 266 -35.28 -6.62 -1.81
N ALA A 267 -34.67 -7.56 -1.10
CA ALA A 267 -34.63 -8.97 -1.48
C ALA A 267 -35.90 -9.77 -1.09
N ALA A 268 -36.74 -9.24 -0.22
CA ALA A 268 -37.93 -9.95 0.27
C ALA A 268 -38.91 -10.43 -0.85
N PRO A 269 -39.15 -9.68 -1.95
CA PRO A 269 -40.02 -10.13 -3.01
C PRO A 269 -39.65 -11.48 -3.62
N ILE A 270 -38.36 -11.75 -3.84
CA ILE A 270 -37.92 -13.04 -4.40
C ILE A 270 -38.18 -14.19 -3.43
N VAL A 271 -38.03 -13.94 -2.12
CA VAL A 271 -38.34 -14.96 -1.08
C VAL A 271 -39.83 -15.25 -1.03
N VAL A 272 -40.66 -14.21 -1.15
CA VAL A 272 -42.16 -14.37 -1.21
C VAL A 272 -42.53 -15.16 -2.45
N ASP A 273 -41.97 -14.84 -3.61
CA ASP A 273 -42.25 -15.58 -4.85
C ASP A 273 -41.82 -17.05 -4.75
N TYR A 274 -40.64 -17.31 -4.13
CA TYR A 274 -40.15 -18.67 -3.87
C TYR A 274 -41.13 -19.49 -3.01
N ILE A 275 -41.66 -18.90 -1.92
CA ILE A 275 -42.62 -19.58 -1.04
C ILE A 275 -43.95 -19.81 -1.79
N ARG A 276 -44.46 -18.80 -2.50
CA ARG A 276 -45.72 -18.89 -3.24
C ARG A 276 -45.71 -19.94 -4.34
N GLN A 277 -44.56 -20.18 -4.97
CA GLN A 277 -44.39 -21.17 -6.04
C GLN A 277 -44.02 -22.57 -5.51
N GLY A 278 -44.23 -22.86 -4.22
CA GLY A 278 -43.98 -24.17 -3.62
C GLY A 278 -42.50 -24.51 -3.52
N LEU A 279 -41.68 -23.53 -3.13
CA LEU A 279 -40.23 -23.63 -2.98
C LEU A 279 -39.50 -23.91 -4.32
N ARG A 280 -40.04 -23.39 -5.43
CA ARG A 280 -39.45 -23.45 -6.77
C ARG A 280 -39.44 -22.04 -7.37
N LEU A 281 -38.41 -21.70 -8.07
CA LEU A 281 -38.28 -20.44 -8.82
C LEU A 281 -38.43 -20.73 -10.32
N SER A 282 -39.65 -21.05 -10.77
CA SER A 282 -39.92 -21.39 -12.16
C SER A 282 -40.23 -20.17 -13.04
N LEU A 283 -40.82 -19.13 -12.47
CA LEU A 283 -41.15 -17.88 -13.16
C LEU A 283 -40.84 -16.70 -12.23
N ILE A 284 -39.74 -16.02 -12.48
CA ILE A 284 -39.36 -14.81 -11.76
C ILE A 284 -39.48 -13.63 -12.72
N SER A 285 -40.16 -12.57 -12.25
CA SER A 285 -40.19 -11.33 -13.03
C SER A 285 -38.79 -10.75 -13.13
N PRO A 286 -38.39 -10.17 -14.28
CA PRO A 286 -37.11 -9.50 -14.41
C PRO A 286 -36.87 -8.46 -13.30
N THR A 287 -37.89 -7.70 -12.94
CA THR A 287 -37.80 -6.69 -11.88
C THR A 287 -37.50 -7.32 -10.51
N THR A 288 -38.17 -8.42 -10.14
CA THR A 288 -37.90 -9.12 -8.87
C THR A 288 -36.45 -9.65 -8.82
N ALA A 289 -35.95 -10.22 -9.95
CA ALA A 289 -34.59 -10.72 -10.02
C ALA A 289 -33.53 -9.61 -9.86
N HIS A 290 -33.74 -8.50 -10.55
CA HIS A 290 -32.84 -7.34 -10.46
C HIS A 290 -32.87 -6.67 -9.09
N LEU A 291 -34.08 -6.53 -8.51
CA LEU A 291 -34.25 -6.00 -7.15
C LEU A 291 -33.58 -6.87 -6.10
N ALA A 292 -33.60 -8.18 -6.26
CA ALA A 292 -32.89 -9.11 -5.38
C ALA A 292 -31.36 -8.91 -5.45
N VAL A 293 -30.79 -8.62 -6.64
CA VAL A 293 -29.37 -8.28 -6.77
C VAL A 293 -29.02 -6.99 -6.02
N ILE A 294 -29.87 -5.96 -6.12
CA ILE A 294 -29.72 -4.73 -5.32
C ILE A 294 -29.81 -5.04 -3.82
N GLY A 295 -30.76 -5.87 -3.43
CA GLY A 295 -30.90 -6.33 -2.05
C GLY A 295 -29.62 -7.00 -1.52
N LEU A 296 -29.04 -7.90 -2.30
CA LEU A 296 -27.76 -8.54 -1.97
C LEU A 296 -26.61 -7.53 -1.88
N LEU A 297 -26.54 -6.55 -2.78
CA LEU A 297 -25.53 -5.49 -2.74
C LEU A 297 -25.61 -4.68 -1.44
N LEU A 298 -26.82 -4.25 -1.08
CA LEU A 298 -27.04 -3.46 0.13
C LEU A 298 -26.81 -4.28 1.40
N THR A 299 -27.30 -5.51 1.47
CA THR A 299 -27.10 -6.40 2.62
C THR A 299 -25.61 -6.66 2.83
N THR A 300 -24.88 -7.07 1.78
CA THR A 300 -23.45 -7.32 1.87
C THR A 300 -22.68 -6.03 2.14
N GLY A 301 -23.01 -4.92 1.48
CA GLY A 301 -22.39 -3.62 1.69
C GLY A 301 -22.59 -3.09 3.12
N GLY A 302 -23.79 -3.22 3.68
CA GLY A 302 -24.09 -2.88 5.08
C GLY A 302 -23.26 -3.72 6.06
N PHE A 303 -23.16 -5.02 5.84
CA PHE A 303 -22.33 -5.90 6.67
C PHE A 303 -20.83 -5.57 6.55
N LEU A 304 -20.33 -5.31 5.35
CA LEU A 304 -18.93 -4.89 5.14
C LEU A 304 -18.65 -3.55 5.82
N HIS A 305 -19.59 -2.62 5.79
CA HIS A 305 -19.44 -1.33 6.47
C HIS A 305 -19.41 -1.50 8.00
N PHE A 306 -20.23 -2.38 8.53
CA PHE A 306 -20.21 -2.74 9.96
C PHE A 306 -18.87 -3.32 10.39
N THR A 307 -18.40 -4.36 9.69
CA THR A 307 -17.10 -5.00 10.01
C THR A 307 -15.94 -4.04 9.86
N PHE A 308 -15.95 -3.19 8.83
CA PHE A 308 -14.97 -2.12 8.66
C PHE A 308 -14.97 -1.15 9.85
N THR A 309 -16.15 -0.71 10.29
CA THR A 309 -16.27 0.22 11.43
C THR A 309 -15.71 -0.37 12.72
N LEU A 310 -16.01 -1.65 13.01
CA LEU A 310 -15.45 -2.34 14.18
C LEU A 310 -13.93 -2.39 14.14
N VAL A 311 -13.35 -2.82 13.01
CA VAL A 311 -11.90 -2.95 12.87
C VAL A 311 -11.21 -1.59 12.88
N LEU A 312 -11.81 -0.57 12.26
CA LEU A 312 -11.31 0.81 12.26
C LEU A 312 -11.12 1.33 13.70
N HIS A 313 -12.15 1.21 14.52
CA HIS A 313 -12.10 1.72 15.89
C HIS A 313 -11.24 0.85 16.81
N ALA A 314 -11.22 -0.47 16.62
CA ALA A 314 -10.31 -1.36 17.35
C ALA A 314 -8.82 -1.03 17.08
N LEU A 315 -8.46 -0.77 15.81
CA LEU A 315 -7.11 -0.34 15.44
C LEU A 315 -6.77 1.04 16.03
N ALA A 316 -7.72 1.97 16.01
CA ALA A 316 -7.52 3.31 16.60
C ALA A 316 -7.22 3.23 18.10
N LEU A 317 -7.97 2.42 18.86
CA LEU A 317 -7.75 2.20 20.29
C LEU A 317 -6.40 1.54 20.58
N SER A 318 -6.05 0.49 19.83
CA SER A 318 -4.75 -0.19 19.97
C SER A 318 -3.57 0.76 19.80
N ARG A 319 -3.66 1.73 18.87
CA ARG A 319 -2.61 2.72 18.63
C ARG A 319 -2.50 3.77 19.73
N GLN A 320 -3.63 4.23 20.27
CA GLN A 320 -3.61 5.17 21.39
C GLN A 320 -2.90 4.56 22.62
N GLY A 321 -3.14 3.28 22.90
CA GLY A 321 -2.42 2.56 23.97
C GLY A 321 -0.90 2.48 23.74
N GLN A 322 -0.46 2.26 22.49
CA GLN A 322 0.98 2.21 22.16
C GLN A 322 1.68 3.58 22.27
N GLN A 323 0.98 4.68 21.99
CA GLN A 323 1.51 6.04 22.13
C GLN A 323 1.59 6.49 23.58
N ALA A 324 0.71 6.01 24.45
CA ALA A 324 0.73 6.33 25.89
C ALA A 324 1.87 5.63 26.64
N HIS A 325 2.45 4.57 26.10
CA HIS A 325 3.55 3.79 26.70
C HIS A 325 4.92 4.04 26.01
N SER A 326 5.01 4.96 25.05
CA SER A 326 6.26 5.36 24.38
C SER A 326 6.72 6.75 24.81
#